data_365f3107c4e016a5a7e26cf986bf0b7d
#
_entry.id   365f3107c4e016a5a7e26cf986bf0b7d
#
_cell.length_a   1.000
_cell.length_b   1.000
_cell.length_c   1.000
_cell.angle_alpha   90.00
_cell.angle_beta   90.00
_cell.angle_gamma   90.00
#
_symmetry.space_group_name_H-M   'P 1'
#
loop_
_entity.id
_entity.type
_entity.pdbx_description
1 polymer ?
#
loop_
_entity_poly.entity_id
_entity_poly.type
_entity_poly.pdbx_seq_one_letter_code
_entity_poly.pdbx_strand_id
1 'polypeptide(L)'
;MFAAMDGRPELDFWGLTRHYAMRSHRFGGAKAMVPEHIQSHFVVVRSRMMADFFAYWQAAALPASYEDSVRLHETQFTAHFAALGYRWDTFVDTKDLASLFVNPIMACPKLLLADRGCPFFKRRSFFTPYADELRRTDGRAAAELYDYLKSETDYPVDDLLRALLPVQPLAAMAQNLHWHYILPQTAGECAPILLDANTLAKGCALQPDAVYCLPLPRAAGVEGYYYAWSMPTSLQLAQAAELFDAHPLVGVLGPALPLYAGCAAEKARRWQQQKPAVQAKLSALDCPLPLDETPPPLPNGGCLLVRGAAFPQGLPPLQTESDFWLVPLLAQYNGYASATFETAAQCAARADVLDAALAAQRGVGPVFRLMGRTVKNALRKRKESAR
;
A
#
# COMPACT_ATOMS: atom_id res chain seq x y z
N MET A 1 -17.79 -7.04 23.59
CA MET A 1 -18.53 -7.28 22.34
C MET A 1 -19.68 -8.26 22.53
N PHE A 2 -19.45 -9.56 22.77
CA PHE A 2 -20.53 -10.55 22.87
C PHE A 2 -21.58 -10.19 23.93
N ALA A 3 -21.19 -9.90 25.16
CA ALA A 3 -22.14 -9.53 26.22
C ALA A 3 -23.03 -8.33 25.85
N ALA A 4 -22.48 -7.35 25.15
CA ALA A 4 -23.25 -6.18 24.68
C ALA A 4 -24.28 -6.57 23.61
N MET A 5 -23.92 -7.49 22.69
CA MET A 5 -24.83 -7.95 21.63
C MET A 5 -25.82 -9.00 22.14
N ASP A 6 -25.50 -9.75 23.19
CA ASP A 6 -26.44 -10.64 23.87
C ASP A 6 -27.54 -9.89 24.61
N GLY A 7 -27.26 -8.66 25.07
CA GLY A 7 -28.25 -7.72 25.58
C GLY A 7 -29.25 -7.19 24.54
N ARG A 8 -29.09 -7.56 23.26
CA ARG A 8 -29.98 -7.19 22.13
C ARG A 8 -30.71 -8.43 21.56
N PRO A 9 -31.61 -9.06 22.30
CA PRO A 9 -32.24 -10.32 21.91
C PRO A 9 -33.13 -10.19 20.66
N GLU A 10 -33.54 -9.00 20.29
CA GLU A 10 -34.32 -8.71 19.09
C GLU A 10 -33.55 -8.98 17.78
N LEU A 11 -32.21 -8.98 17.80
CA LEU A 11 -31.38 -9.24 16.62
C LEU A 11 -31.31 -10.75 16.34
N ASP A 12 -31.41 -11.13 15.08
CA ASP A 12 -31.24 -12.49 14.59
C ASP A 12 -29.82 -12.81 14.17
N PHE A 13 -29.15 -11.81 13.61
CA PHE A 13 -27.74 -11.86 13.29
C PHE A 13 -27.10 -10.48 13.41
N TRP A 14 -25.79 -10.48 13.60
CA TRP A 14 -25.06 -9.24 13.69
C TRP A 14 -23.62 -9.41 13.24
N GLY A 15 -23.01 -8.32 12.81
CA GLY A 15 -21.61 -8.28 12.41
C GLY A 15 -20.80 -7.30 13.21
N LEU A 16 -19.49 -7.22 12.89
CA LEU A 16 -18.62 -6.26 13.54
C LEU A 16 -18.83 -4.86 12.98
N THR A 17 -18.72 -4.71 11.68
CA THR A 17 -18.79 -3.44 10.97
C THR A 17 -19.71 -3.53 9.75
N ARG A 18 -20.16 -2.37 9.32
CA ARG A 18 -21.11 -2.17 8.23
C ARG A 18 -20.39 -1.57 7.02
N HIS A 19 -20.80 -2.01 5.85
CA HIS A 19 -20.53 -1.33 4.59
C HIS A 19 -21.79 -0.61 4.13
N TYR A 20 -21.70 0.68 3.87
CA TYR A 20 -22.85 1.48 3.42
C TYR A 20 -23.11 1.28 1.94
N ALA A 21 -24.36 1.55 1.53
CA ALA A 21 -24.75 1.42 0.13
C ALA A 21 -23.94 2.34 -0.78
N MET A 22 -23.51 1.82 -1.92
CA MET A 22 -22.76 2.61 -2.91
C MET A 22 -23.03 2.16 -4.35
N ARG A 23 -22.79 3.05 -5.30
CA ARG A 23 -22.76 2.66 -6.72
C ARG A 23 -21.43 2.00 -7.08
N SER A 24 -21.50 0.82 -7.67
CA SER A 24 -20.33 0.11 -8.17
C SER A 24 -20.74 -0.84 -9.29
N HIS A 25 -20.18 -0.64 -10.48
CA HIS A 25 -20.36 -1.58 -11.60
C HIS A 25 -19.60 -2.90 -11.37
N ARG A 26 -18.59 -2.90 -10.52
CA ARG A 26 -17.78 -4.09 -10.20
C ARG A 26 -18.49 -5.03 -9.23
N PHE A 27 -19.14 -4.48 -8.21
CA PHE A 27 -19.72 -5.27 -7.10
C PHE A 27 -21.24 -5.18 -7.00
N GLY A 28 -21.89 -4.26 -7.71
CA GLY A 28 -23.33 -4.01 -7.61
C GLY A 28 -24.22 -4.89 -8.48
N GLY A 29 -23.63 -5.84 -9.20
CA GLY A 29 -24.39 -6.70 -10.12
C GLY A 29 -25.14 -5.91 -11.20
N ALA A 30 -26.28 -6.46 -11.66
CA ALA A 30 -27.08 -5.86 -12.75
C ALA A 30 -27.62 -4.45 -12.44
N LYS A 31 -27.82 -4.12 -11.17
CA LYS A 31 -28.32 -2.80 -10.73
C LYS A 31 -27.21 -1.78 -10.54
N ALA A 32 -25.93 -2.18 -10.66
CA ALA A 32 -24.75 -1.37 -10.34
C ALA A 32 -24.81 -0.71 -8.94
N MET A 33 -25.56 -1.33 -8.00
CA MET A 33 -25.71 -0.90 -6.62
C MET A 33 -25.22 -2.00 -5.69
N VAL A 34 -24.32 -1.64 -4.79
CA VAL A 34 -23.95 -2.45 -3.63
C VAL A 34 -24.90 -2.05 -2.51
N PRO A 35 -25.72 -2.97 -1.97
CA PRO A 35 -26.59 -2.67 -0.85
C PRO A 35 -25.78 -2.46 0.44
N GLU A 36 -26.40 -1.81 1.41
CA GLU A 36 -25.87 -1.79 2.77
C GLU A 36 -25.85 -3.22 3.34
N HIS A 37 -24.72 -3.59 3.96
CA HIS A 37 -24.54 -4.95 4.45
C HIS A 37 -23.53 -5.04 5.59
N ILE A 38 -23.64 -6.12 6.36
CA ILE A 38 -22.59 -6.55 7.30
C ILE A 38 -21.39 -7.05 6.50
N GLN A 39 -20.21 -6.63 6.89
CA GLN A 39 -18.99 -7.13 6.26
C GLN A 39 -18.67 -8.55 6.72
N SER A 40 -18.43 -9.46 5.78
CA SER A 40 -18.36 -10.91 5.99
C SER A 40 -17.18 -11.40 6.84
N HIS A 41 -16.20 -10.52 7.16
CA HIS A 41 -15.06 -10.91 7.98
C HIS A 41 -15.42 -11.27 9.43
N PHE A 42 -16.61 -10.89 9.90
CA PHE A 42 -17.13 -11.28 11.19
C PHE A 42 -18.66 -11.20 11.19
N VAL A 43 -19.32 -12.35 11.35
CA VAL A 43 -20.79 -12.45 11.43
C VAL A 43 -21.17 -13.45 12.52
N VAL A 44 -22.13 -13.10 13.34
CA VAL A 44 -22.74 -13.98 14.34
C VAL A 44 -24.19 -14.21 13.98
N VAL A 45 -24.61 -15.46 13.99
CA VAL A 45 -25.94 -15.93 13.64
C VAL A 45 -26.57 -16.60 14.86
N ARG A 46 -27.80 -16.23 15.23
CA ARG A 46 -28.50 -16.87 16.35
C ARG A 46 -29.18 -18.13 15.92
N SER A 47 -29.40 -19.04 16.89
CA SER A 47 -29.93 -20.38 16.64
C SER A 47 -31.25 -20.38 15.86
N ARG A 48 -32.11 -19.36 16.06
CA ARG A 48 -33.43 -19.28 15.39
C ARG A 48 -33.36 -19.09 13.87
N MET A 49 -32.22 -18.65 13.30
CA MET A 49 -32.08 -18.57 11.85
C MET A 49 -31.13 -19.64 11.26
N MET A 50 -30.63 -20.57 12.07
CA MET A 50 -29.60 -21.53 11.62
C MET A 50 -30.09 -22.43 10.47
N ALA A 51 -31.37 -22.80 10.44
CA ALA A 51 -31.92 -23.62 9.35
C ALA A 51 -31.81 -22.89 7.99
N ASP A 52 -32.24 -21.63 7.92
CA ASP A 52 -32.17 -20.82 6.69
C ASP A 52 -30.73 -20.44 6.35
N PHE A 53 -29.91 -20.23 7.38
CA PHE A 53 -28.48 -20.00 7.18
C PHE A 53 -27.78 -21.18 6.50
N PHE A 54 -28.03 -22.40 6.95
CA PHE A 54 -27.45 -23.58 6.30
C PHE A 54 -28.04 -23.81 4.90
N ALA A 55 -29.37 -23.64 4.72
CA ALA A 55 -29.99 -23.75 3.41
C ALA A 55 -29.39 -22.75 2.39
N TYR A 56 -29.16 -21.50 2.84
CA TYR A 56 -28.52 -20.48 2.01
C TYR A 56 -27.12 -20.91 1.53
N TRP A 57 -26.27 -21.38 2.45
CA TRP A 57 -24.91 -21.76 2.09
C TRP A 57 -24.84 -23.08 1.31
N GLN A 58 -25.75 -24.01 1.51
CA GLN A 58 -25.86 -25.22 0.70
C GLN A 58 -26.26 -24.92 -0.75
N ALA A 59 -27.07 -23.89 -0.96
CA ALA A 59 -27.47 -23.45 -2.30
C ALA A 59 -26.49 -22.46 -2.95
N ALA A 60 -25.52 -21.93 -2.21
CA ALA A 60 -24.60 -20.92 -2.68
C ALA A 60 -23.66 -21.46 -3.76
N ALA A 61 -23.55 -20.73 -4.87
CA ALA A 61 -22.58 -21.04 -5.90
C ALA A 61 -21.14 -20.80 -5.41
N LEU A 62 -20.20 -21.66 -5.80
CA LEU A 62 -18.79 -21.43 -5.50
C LEU A 62 -18.29 -20.22 -6.29
N PRO A 63 -17.63 -19.23 -5.63
CA PRO A 63 -17.08 -18.09 -6.33
C PRO A 63 -15.84 -18.48 -7.14
N ALA A 64 -15.71 -17.95 -8.35
CA ALA A 64 -14.55 -18.19 -9.20
C ALA A 64 -13.39 -17.20 -8.90
N SER A 65 -13.69 -16.11 -8.19
CA SER A 65 -12.71 -15.06 -7.86
C SER A 65 -13.05 -14.38 -6.53
N TYR A 66 -12.13 -13.56 -6.03
CA TYR A 66 -12.39 -12.68 -4.88
C TYR A 66 -13.57 -11.73 -5.14
N GLU A 67 -13.62 -11.14 -6.34
CA GLU A 67 -14.71 -10.25 -6.75
C GLU A 67 -16.06 -10.97 -6.77
N ASP A 68 -16.08 -12.20 -7.23
CA ASP A 68 -17.31 -13.02 -7.21
C ASP A 68 -17.73 -13.34 -5.78
N SER A 69 -16.81 -13.64 -4.89
CA SER A 69 -17.12 -13.87 -3.47
C SER A 69 -17.79 -12.65 -2.85
N VAL A 70 -17.25 -11.45 -3.11
CA VAL A 70 -17.87 -10.21 -2.61
C VAL A 70 -19.23 -9.97 -3.26
N ARG A 71 -19.34 -10.09 -4.59
CA ARG A 71 -20.55 -9.78 -5.36
C ARG A 71 -21.69 -10.77 -5.11
N LEU A 72 -21.39 -12.06 -5.04
CA LEU A 72 -22.40 -13.13 -4.92
C LEU A 72 -22.79 -13.42 -3.47
N HIS A 73 -21.89 -13.22 -2.53
CA HIS A 73 -22.09 -13.63 -1.14
C HIS A 73 -22.08 -12.45 -0.17
N GLU A 74 -20.96 -11.73 0.01
CA GLU A 74 -20.86 -10.69 1.03
C GLU A 74 -21.95 -9.61 0.87
N THR A 75 -22.11 -9.07 -0.34
CA THR A 75 -23.08 -7.99 -0.59
C THR A 75 -24.53 -8.46 -0.61
N GLN A 76 -24.80 -9.78 -0.76
CA GLN A 76 -26.16 -10.33 -0.84
C GLN A 76 -26.64 -10.90 0.48
N PHE A 77 -25.74 -11.38 1.32
CA PHE A 77 -26.06 -12.07 2.58
C PHE A 77 -27.04 -11.28 3.45
N THR A 78 -26.69 -10.06 3.80
CA THR A 78 -27.53 -9.23 4.70
C THR A 78 -28.91 -8.94 4.10
N ALA A 79 -28.96 -8.59 2.81
CA ALA A 79 -30.20 -8.28 2.12
C ALA A 79 -31.12 -9.52 2.01
N HIS A 80 -30.54 -10.70 1.77
CA HIS A 80 -31.28 -11.96 1.69
C HIS A 80 -32.00 -12.26 3.01
N PHE A 81 -31.27 -12.26 4.12
CA PHE A 81 -31.87 -12.58 5.42
C PHE A 81 -32.82 -11.49 5.94
N ALA A 82 -32.53 -10.21 5.63
CA ALA A 82 -33.46 -9.12 5.93
C ALA A 82 -34.78 -9.26 5.17
N ALA A 83 -34.76 -9.74 3.91
CA ALA A 83 -35.97 -10.02 3.14
C ALA A 83 -36.81 -11.18 3.69
N LEU A 84 -36.20 -12.13 4.41
CA LEU A 84 -36.88 -13.18 5.14
C LEU A 84 -37.45 -12.71 6.50
N GLY A 85 -37.27 -11.45 6.85
CA GLY A 85 -37.78 -10.85 8.09
C GLY A 85 -36.78 -10.88 9.26
N TYR A 86 -35.56 -11.39 9.08
CA TYR A 86 -34.53 -11.40 10.11
C TYR A 86 -33.98 -10.02 10.39
N ARG A 87 -33.82 -9.67 11.68
CA ARG A 87 -33.30 -8.37 12.12
C ARG A 87 -31.82 -8.42 12.34
N TRP A 88 -31.12 -7.39 11.89
CA TRP A 88 -29.68 -7.30 11.96
C TRP A 88 -29.15 -5.93 12.38
N ASP A 89 -27.94 -5.90 12.91
CA ASP A 89 -27.18 -4.68 13.16
C ASP A 89 -25.69 -5.00 13.24
N THR A 90 -24.87 -4.00 13.58
CA THR A 90 -23.44 -4.16 13.81
C THR A 90 -23.05 -3.74 15.22
N PHE A 91 -21.99 -4.38 15.76
CA PHE A 91 -21.48 -4.05 17.08
C PHE A 91 -20.91 -2.62 17.11
N VAL A 92 -20.10 -2.26 16.08
CA VAL A 92 -19.51 -0.92 15.97
C VAL A 92 -20.53 0.00 15.30
N ASP A 93 -21.01 1.00 16.02
CA ASP A 93 -21.88 2.03 15.44
C ASP A 93 -21.04 3.04 14.65
N THR A 94 -21.34 3.13 13.36
CA THR A 94 -20.69 4.02 12.41
C THR A 94 -21.68 4.85 11.59
N LYS A 95 -22.94 4.97 12.05
CA LYS A 95 -24.01 5.65 11.29
C LYS A 95 -23.71 7.12 11.04
N ASP A 96 -23.04 7.80 11.98
CA ASP A 96 -22.56 9.16 11.86
C ASP A 96 -21.47 9.33 10.76
N LEU A 97 -20.77 8.26 10.42
CA LEU A 97 -19.72 8.25 9.39
C LEU A 97 -20.26 7.90 7.99
N ALA A 98 -21.52 7.51 7.87
CA ALA A 98 -22.11 7.02 6.61
C ALA A 98 -22.02 8.03 5.45
N SER A 99 -22.11 9.32 5.74
CA SER A 99 -22.00 10.40 4.75
C SER A 99 -20.58 10.64 4.25
N LEU A 100 -19.57 10.21 5.03
CA LEU A 100 -18.15 10.40 4.73
C LEU A 100 -17.53 9.14 4.16
N PHE A 101 -17.84 7.98 4.75
CA PHE A 101 -17.18 6.73 4.43
C PHE A 101 -18.16 5.60 4.18
N VAL A 102 -18.11 5.03 3.00
CA VAL A 102 -18.92 3.83 2.67
C VAL A 102 -18.37 2.57 3.34
N ASN A 103 -17.08 2.54 3.69
CA ASN A 103 -16.40 1.42 4.31
C ASN A 103 -15.52 1.91 5.49
N PRO A 104 -16.10 2.23 6.65
CA PRO A 104 -15.38 2.83 7.78
C PRO A 104 -14.16 2.04 8.26
N ILE A 105 -14.22 0.70 8.31
CA ILE A 105 -13.09 -0.12 8.77
C ILE A 105 -11.85 -0.03 7.85
N MET A 106 -12.04 0.39 6.61
CA MET A 106 -10.93 0.65 5.67
C MET A 106 -10.54 2.12 5.65
N ALA A 107 -11.48 3.03 5.89
CA ALA A 107 -11.25 4.46 5.76
C ALA A 107 -10.71 5.11 7.04
N CYS A 108 -11.15 4.64 8.22
CA CYS A 108 -10.75 5.19 9.51
C CYS A 108 -10.53 4.10 10.58
N PRO A 109 -9.66 3.10 10.30
CA PRO A 109 -9.46 1.96 11.20
C PRO A 109 -8.99 2.35 12.60
N LYS A 110 -8.10 3.35 12.71
CA LYS A 110 -7.65 3.89 14.00
C LYS A 110 -8.82 4.40 14.84
N LEU A 111 -9.69 5.23 14.26
CA LEU A 111 -10.88 5.75 14.95
C LEU A 111 -11.77 4.63 15.48
N LEU A 112 -11.97 3.57 14.68
CA LEU A 112 -12.81 2.46 15.11
C LEU A 112 -12.18 1.67 16.26
N LEU A 113 -10.86 1.46 16.25
CA LEU A 113 -10.14 0.77 17.31
C LEU A 113 -10.10 1.62 18.59
N ALA A 114 -9.63 2.85 18.50
CA ALA A 114 -9.36 3.72 19.64
C ALA A 114 -10.66 4.20 20.32
N ASP A 115 -11.65 4.64 19.53
CA ASP A 115 -12.79 5.40 20.05
C ASP A 115 -14.11 4.66 19.99
N ARG A 116 -14.23 3.60 19.16
CA ARG A 116 -15.49 2.88 18.93
C ARG A 116 -15.48 1.44 19.46
N GLY A 117 -14.41 1.03 20.13
CA GLY A 117 -14.27 -0.29 20.72
C GLY A 117 -14.28 -1.44 19.70
N CYS A 118 -13.92 -1.18 18.43
CA CYS A 118 -13.76 -2.20 17.42
C CYS A 118 -12.58 -3.11 17.79
N PRO A 119 -12.75 -4.43 17.97
CA PRO A 119 -11.66 -5.29 18.40
C PRO A 119 -10.74 -5.76 17.27
N PHE A 120 -11.01 -5.39 16.02
CA PHE A 120 -10.29 -5.86 14.84
C PHE A 120 -10.00 -4.73 13.86
N PHE A 121 -8.92 -4.90 13.10
CA PHE A 121 -8.63 -4.12 11.89
C PHE A 121 -8.38 -5.05 10.71
N LYS A 122 -8.46 -4.52 9.50
CA LYS A 122 -8.16 -5.31 8.29
C LYS A 122 -6.69 -5.20 7.94
N ARG A 123 -5.96 -6.32 7.90
CA ARG A 123 -4.56 -6.36 7.42
C ARG A 123 -4.41 -5.75 6.02
N ARG A 124 -5.46 -5.86 5.20
CA ARG A 124 -5.51 -5.25 3.86
C ARG A 124 -5.30 -3.73 3.86
N SER A 125 -5.54 -3.04 4.96
CA SER A 125 -5.23 -1.60 5.08
C SER A 125 -3.78 -1.29 4.72
N PHE A 126 -2.84 -2.17 5.03
CA PHE A 126 -1.42 -1.94 4.79
C PHE A 126 -0.95 -2.16 3.34
N PHE A 127 -1.72 -2.90 2.52
CA PHE A 127 -1.34 -3.25 1.15
C PHE A 127 -2.44 -3.04 0.09
N THR A 128 -3.49 -2.29 0.42
CA THR A 128 -4.46 -1.82 -0.59
C THR A 128 -3.73 -0.98 -1.65
N PRO A 129 -4.08 -1.07 -2.95
CA PRO A 129 -3.53 -0.17 -3.95
C PRO A 129 -3.69 1.29 -3.52
N TYR A 130 -2.59 2.05 -3.49
CA TYR A 130 -2.58 3.40 -2.91
C TYR A 130 -3.55 4.37 -3.60
N ALA A 131 -3.78 4.19 -4.90
CA ALA A 131 -4.82 4.92 -5.62
C ALA A 131 -6.24 4.67 -5.08
N ASP A 132 -6.49 3.48 -4.50
CA ASP A 132 -7.77 3.17 -3.84
C ASP A 132 -7.84 3.83 -2.46
N GLU A 133 -6.72 3.90 -1.76
CA GLU A 133 -6.59 4.61 -0.49
C GLU A 133 -6.86 6.11 -0.65
N LEU A 134 -6.21 6.75 -1.61
CA LEU A 134 -6.43 8.17 -1.93
C LEU A 134 -7.86 8.51 -2.35
N ARG A 135 -8.61 7.54 -2.89
CA ARG A 135 -10.04 7.74 -3.21
C ARG A 135 -10.96 7.68 -2.00
N ARG A 136 -10.53 7.06 -0.93
CA ARG A 136 -11.33 6.84 0.29
C ARG A 136 -10.97 7.83 1.39
N THR A 137 -9.71 8.19 1.45
CA THR A 137 -9.12 9.02 2.50
C THR A 137 -8.12 10.02 1.89
N ASP A 138 -7.35 10.69 2.72
CA ASP A 138 -6.22 11.52 2.30
C ASP A 138 -4.89 10.75 2.20
N GLY A 139 -4.95 9.42 2.23
CA GLY A 139 -3.79 8.54 2.11
C GLY A 139 -3.06 8.23 3.42
N ARG A 140 -3.57 8.69 4.58
CA ARG A 140 -2.91 8.51 5.88
C ARG A 140 -3.44 7.35 6.73
N ALA A 141 -4.59 6.77 6.39
CA ALA A 141 -5.30 5.85 7.27
C ALA A 141 -4.48 4.63 7.69
N ALA A 142 -3.65 4.08 6.80
CA ALA A 142 -2.81 2.94 7.11
C ALA A 142 -1.61 3.31 8.00
N ALA A 143 -0.97 4.46 7.74
CA ALA A 143 0.13 4.95 8.57
C ALA A 143 -0.35 5.30 9.98
N GLU A 144 -1.47 6.00 10.11
CA GLU A 144 -2.09 6.30 11.41
C GLU A 144 -2.50 5.04 12.19
N LEU A 145 -2.97 4.00 11.49
CA LEU A 145 -3.24 2.70 12.09
C LEU A 145 -1.97 2.04 12.61
N TYR A 146 -0.90 2.03 11.80
CA TYR A 146 0.39 1.48 12.20
C TYR A 146 0.95 2.18 13.42
N ASP A 147 0.99 3.52 13.41
CA ASP A 147 1.50 4.32 14.53
C ASP A 147 0.70 4.05 15.82
N TYR A 148 -0.63 4.00 15.72
CA TYR A 148 -1.49 3.67 16.85
C TYR A 148 -1.21 2.26 17.41
N LEU A 149 -1.15 1.26 16.55
CA LEU A 149 -0.88 -0.12 16.99
C LEU A 149 0.48 -0.25 17.66
N LYS A 150 1.48 0.48 17.16
CA LYS A 150 2.85 0.43 17.66
C LYS A 150 3.07 1.19 18.96
N SER A 151 2.44 2.36 19.10
CA SER A 151 2.69 3.26 20.24
C SER A 151 1.67 3.13 21.37
N GLU A 152 0.43 2.73 21.07
CA GLU A 152 -0.69 2.78 22.01
C GLU A 152 -1.23 1.37 22.37
N THR A 153 -0.66 0.30 21.80
CA THR A 153 -1.10 -1.07 22.05
C THR A 153 0.07 -2.04 22.15
N ASP A 154 -0.15 -3.21 22.76
CA ASP A 154 0.82 -4.31 22.79
C ASP A 154 0.78 -5.19 21.53
N TYR A 155 0.08 -4.75 20.47
CA TYR A 155 -0.04 -5.55 19.26
C TYR A 155 1.27 -5.56 18.47
N PRO A 156 1.83 -6.76 18.13
CA PRO A 156 3.12 -6.88 17.46
C PRO A 156 3.01 -6.54 15.96
N VAL A 157 2.72 -5.28 15.65
CA VAL A 157 2.46 -4.81 14.27
C VAL A 157 3.67 -4.97 13.35
N ASP A 158 4.89 -4.84 13.87
CA ASP A 158 6.11 -5.06 13.09
C ASP A 158 6.23 -6.53 12.64
N ASP A 159 5.87 -7.49 13.49
CA ASP A 159 5.87 -8.92 13.14
C ASP A 159 4.79 -9.22 12.08
N LEU A 160 3.62 -8.58 12.20
CA LEU A 160 2.60 -8.66 11.15
C LEU A 160 3.15 -8.14 9.81
N LEU A 161 3.82 -6.99 9.80
CA LEU A 161 4.37 -6.42 8.56
C LEU A 161 5.50 -7.30 7.99
N ARG A 162 6.36 -7.87 8.85
CA ARG A 162 7.38 -8.86 8.43
C ARG A 162 6.75 -10.07 7.74
N ALA A 163 5.62 -10.56 8.26
CA ALA A 163 4.90 -11.67 7.65
C ALA A 163 4.17 -11.30 6.34
N LEU A 164 3.78 -10.04 6.17
CA LEU A 164 3.11 -9.54 4.96
C LEU A 164 4.09 -9.23 3.83
N LEU A 165 5.28 -8.73 4.14
CA LEU A 165 6.27 -8.30 3.15
C LEU A 165 6.57 -9.37 2.10
N PRO A 166 6.83 -10.66 2.41
CA PRO A 166 7.14 -11.68 1.41
C PRO A 166 5.98 -12.02 0.46
N VAL A 167 4.75 -11.64 0.80
CA VAL A 167 3.53 -12.09 0.09
C VAL A 167 2.65 -10.95 -0.42
N GLN A 168 3.03 -9.69 -0.15
CA GLN A 168 2.25 -8.52 -0.55
C GLN A 168 3.08 -7.54 -1.38
N PRO A 169 2.43 -6.69 -2.21
CA PRO A 169 3.11 -5.71 -3.04
C PRO A 169 3.93 -4.69 -2.22
N LEU A 170 5.26 -4.74 -2.35
CA LEU A 170 6.17 -3.84 -1.61
C LEU A 170 5.88 -2.36 -1.90
N ALA A 171 5.61 -2.01 -3.16
CA ALA A 171 5.34 -0.63 -3.56
C ALA A 171 4.05 -0.10 -2.89
N ALA A 172 3.00 -0.92 -2.81
CA ALA A 172 1.75 -0.54 -2.15
C ALA A 172 1.96 -0.37 -0.63
N MET A 173 2.69 -1.29 0.01
CA MET A 173 3.02 -1.18 1.43
C MET A 173 3.85 0.08 1.72
N ALA A 174 4.87 0.35 0.93
CA ALA A 174 5.72 1.52 1.10
C ALA A 174 4.95 2.84 0.96
N GLN A 175 3.98 2.90 0.04
CA GLN A 175 3.12 4.06 -0.14
C GLN A 175 2.12 4.23 1.00
N ASN A 176 1.42 3.16 1.39
CA ASN A 176 0.41 3.20 2.45
C ASN A 176 1.00 3.50 3.84
N LEU A 177 2.23 3.04 4.09
CA LEU A 177 2.93 3.21 5.37
C LEU A 177 3.90 4.41 5.35
N HIS A 178 3.89 5.18 4.25
CA HIS A 178 4.73 6.37 4.09
C HIS A 178 6.21 6.09 4.39
N TRP A 179 6.76 4.97 3.87
CA TRP A 179 8.18 4.64 4.04
C TRP A 179 9.07 5.57 3.23
N HIS A 180 9.01 6.81 3.61
CA HIS A 180 9.77 7.92 3.05
C HIS A 180 10.18 8.86 4.21
N TYR A 181 11.47 9.03 4.40
CA TYR A 181 12.02 9.70 5.56
C TYR A 181 12.74 10.99 5.19
N ILE A 182 12.61 12.00 6.03
CA ILE A 182 13.45 13.18 5.99
C ILE A 182 14.67 12.90 6.86
N LEU A 183 15.87 13.13 6.31
CA LEU A 183 17.11 12.94 7.03
C LEU A 183 17.13 13.79 8.32
N PRO A 184 17.56 13.23 9.46
CA PRO A 184 17.75 14.00 10.69
C PRO A 184 18.78 15.12 10.47
N GLN A 185 18.70 16.20 11.26
CA GLN A 185 19.63 17.32 11.11
C GLN A 185 21.03 17.01 11.63
N THR A 186 21.14 16.13 12.60
CA THR A 186 22.40 15.64 13.16
C THR A 186 22.77 14.30 12.55
N ALA A 187 24.05 14.04 12.40
CA ALA A 187 24.57 12.73 12.05
C ALA A 187 25.00 12.00 13.33
N GLY A 188 24.71 10.70 13.42
CA GLY A 188 25.25 9.84 14.45
C GLY A 188 26.70 9.47 14.19
N GLU A 189 27.20 8.65 15.10
CA GLU A 189 28.58 8.15 15.04
C GLU A 189 28.77 7.02 14.01
N CYS A 190 27.66 6.41 13.54
CA CYS A 190 27.72 5.25 12.66
C CYS A 190 27.85 5.65 11.19
N ALA A 191 29.01 5.40 10.61
CA ALA A 191 29.22 5.54 9.17
C ALA A 191 28.96 4.21 8.46
N PRO A 192 28.19 4.15 7.36
CA PRO A 192 28.02 2.95 6.59
C PRO A 192 29.34 2.44 6.00
N ILE A 193 29.50 1.12 5.98
CA ILE A 193 30.66 0.46 5.34
C ILE A 193 30.48 0.52 3.84
N LEU A 194 31.36 1.21 3.13
CA LEU A 194 31.32 1.32 1.68
C LEU A 194 31.81 0.00 1.05
N LEU A 195 31.00 -0.63 0.24
CA LEU A 195 31.38 -1.80 -0.57
C LEU A 195 31.88 -1.34 -1.94
N ASP A 196 33.09 -1.79 -2.31
CA ASP A 196 33.64 -1.50 -3.62
C ASP A 196 33.04 -2.40 -4.72
N ALA A 197 33.23 -1.98 -5.99
CA ALA A 197 32.70 -2.67 -7.15
C ALA A 197 33.19 -4.12 -7.29
N ASN A 198 34.44 -4.42 -6.88
CA ASN A 198 34.98 -5.77 -6.96
C ASN A 198 34.32 -6.72 -5.93
N THR A 199 34.09 -6.21 -4.74
CA THR A 199 33.36 -6.92 -3.67
C THR A 199 31.91 -7.20 -4.12
N LEU A 200 31.23 -6.19 -4.63
CA LEU A 200 29.87 -6.32 -5.15
C LEU A 200 29.79 -7.31 -6.32
N ALA A 201 30.78 -7.28 -7.24
CA ALA A 201 30.82 -8.18 -8.41
C ALA A 201 30.97 -9.66 -8.03
N LYS A 202 31.53 -9.97 -6.87
CA LYS A 202 31.72 -11.34 -6.35
C LYS A 202 30.59 -11.79 -5.43
N GLY A 203 29.83 -10.85 -4.91
CA GLY A 203 28.95 -11.06 -3.76
C GLY A 203 29.74 -11.17 -2.45
N CYS A 204 29.09 -10.94 -1.32
CA CYS A 204 29.75 -10.94 -0.02
C CYS A 204 28.78 -11.28 1.12
N ALA A 205 29.31 -11.87 2.20
CA ALA A 205 28.62 -11.98 3.47
C ALA A 205 28.55 -10.60 4.14
N LEU A 206 27.47 -10.35 4.85
CA LEU A 206 27.24 -9.12 5.60
C LEU A 206 27.17 -9.44 7.10
N GLN A 207 27.71 -8.56 7.94
CA GLN A 207 27.53 -8.63 9.39
C GLN A 207 26.12 -8.10 9.72
N PRO A 208 25.32 -8.83 10.52
CA PRO A 208 23.92 -8.46 10.79
C PRO A 208 23.74 -7.05 11.38
N ASP A 209 24.63 -6.63 12.25
CA ASP A 209 24.56 -5.37 12.99
C ASP A 209 25.17 -4.17 12.24
N ALA A 210 25.69 -4.41 11.03
CA ALA A 210 26.32 -3.36 10.24
C ALA A 210 25.39 -2.81 9.17
N VAL A 211 25.62 -1.54 8.81
CA VAL A 211 25.01 -0.87 7.67
C VAL A 211 26.05 -0.71 6.56
N TYR A 212 25.66 -1.05 5.34
CA TYR A 212 26.52 -1.01 4.18
C TYR A 212 25.99 -0.02 3.14
N CYS A 213 26.90 0.64 2.44
CA CYS A 213 26.61 1.49 1.29
C CYS A 213 27.03 0.77 0.00
N LEU A 214 26.10 0.56 -0.90
CA LEU A 214 26.26 -0.07 -2.21
C LEU A 214 26.16 0.99 -3.30
N PRO A 215 27.26 1.49 -3.88
CA PRO A 215 27.20 2.38 -5.02
C PRO A 215 26.57 1.68 -6.22
N LEU A 216 25.63 2.33 -6.89
CA LEU A 216 25.06 1.80 -8.13
C LEU A 216 26.00 2.10 -9.31
N PRO A 217 25.96 1.27 -10.37
CA PRO A 217 26.69 1.57 -11.61
C PRO A 217 26.25 2.93 -12.18
N ARG A 218 27.23 3.74 -12.58
CA ARG A 218 26.96 5.06 -13.16
C ARG A 218 26.34 4.89 -14.55
N ALA A 219 25.12 5.37 -14.74
CA ALA A 219 24.49 5.45 -16.03
C ALA A 219 25.06 6.59 -16.89
N ALA A 220 24.92 6.50 -18.21
CA ALA A 220 25.31 7.56 -19.14
C ALA A 220 24.14 8.54 -19.42
N GLY A 221 24.45 9.73 -19.97
CA GLY A 221 23.46 10.70 -20.42
C GLY A 221 22.67 11.36 -19.30
N VAL A 222 21.38 11.59 -19.55
CA VAL A 222 20.45 12.26 -18.61
C VAL A 222 20.35 11.48 -17.30
N GLU A 223 20.34 10.17 -17.36
CA GLU A 223 20.31 9.30 -16.18
C GLU A 223 21.59 9.48 -15.34
N GLY A 224 22.76 9.58 -15.96
CA GLY A 224 24.02 9.85 -15.26
C GLY A 224 24.04 11.23 -14.57
N TYR A 225 23.39 12.22 -15.15
CA TYR A 225 23.20 13.52 -14.52
C TYR A 225 22.38 13.41 -13.23
N TYR A 226 21.23 12.75 -13.27
CA TYR A 226 20.38 12.55 -12.09
C TYR A 226 21.00 11.63 -11.07
N TYR A 227 21.73 10.63 -11.51
CA TYR A 227 22.53 9.77 -10.65
C TYR A 227 23.52 10.59 -9.80
N ALA A 228 24.30 11.46 -10.44
CA ALA A 228 25.23 12.33 -9.72
C ALA A 228 24.52 13.30 -8.75
N TRP A 229 23.32 13.74 -9.10
CA TRP A 229 22.50 14.64 -8.27
C TRP A 229 21.88 13.95 -7.06
N SER A 230 21.61 12.65 -7.18
CA SER A 230 21.03 11.82 -6.11
C SER A 230 22.08 11.13 -5.22
N MET A 231 23.39 11.31 -5.51
CA MET A 231 24.45 10.78 -4.64
C MET A 231 24.49 11.54 -3.31
N PRO A 232 24.22 10.85 -2.18
CA PRO A 232 24.31 11.48 -0.88
C PRO A 232 25.75 11.87 -0.53
N THR A 233 25.92 12.96 0.18
CA THR A 233 27.20 13.32 0.81
C THR A 233 27.54 12.35 1.94
N SER A 234 28.79 12.33 2.42
CA SER A 234 29.18 11.52 3.58
C SER A 234 28.34 11.82 4.82
N LEU A 235 27.98 13.10 5.04
CA LEU A 235 27.08 13.50 6.11
C LEU A 235 25.69 12.89 5.94
N GLN A 236 25.10 12.97 4.74
CA GLN A 236 23.79 12.40 4.44
C GLN A 236 23.78 10.87 4.56
N LEU A 237 24.88 10.21 4.21
CA LEU A 237 25.02 8.76 4.42
C LEU A 237 25.01 8.39 5.90
N ALA A 238 25.72 9.14 6.75
CA ALA A 238 25.72 8.93 8.20
C ALA A 238 24.31 9.22 8.78
N GLN A 239 23.67 10.31 8.36
CA GLN A 239 22.28 10.63 8.76
C GLN A 239 21.30 9.53 8.35
N ALA A 240 21.44 8.96 7.15
CA ALA A 240 20.60 7.88 6.66
C ALA A 240 20.84 6.55 7.40
N ALA A 241 22.06 6.31 7.88
CA ALA A 241 22.37 5.14 8.68
C ALA A 241 21.60 5.11 10.01
N GLU A 242 21.38 6.27 10.64
CA GLU A 242 20.59 6.39 11.88
C GLU A 242 19.13 5.99 11.70
N LEU A 243 18.57 6.14 10.49
CA LEU A 243 17.21 5.74 10.21
C LEU A 243 16.98 4.23 10.39
N PHE A 244 18.03 3.42 10.25
CA PHE A 244 17.90 1.98 10.51
C PHE A 244 17.68 1.68 11.99
N ASP A 245 18.26 2.45 12.90
CA ASP A 245 18.07 2.25 14.35
C ASP A 245 16.66 2.71 14.78
N ALA A 246 16.20 3.83 14.22
CA ALA A 246 14.86 4.34 14.45
C ALA A 246 13.76 3.44 13.84
N HIS A 247 14.08 2.72 12.75
CA HIS A 247 13.12 1.92 11.97
C HIS A 247 13.62 0.49 11.76
N PRO A 248 13.48 -0.41 12.76
CA PRO A 248 14.01 -1.78 12.70
C PRO A 248 13.44 -2.66 11.58
N LEU A 249 12.29 -2.30 11.03
CA LEU A 249 11.67 -2.99 9.90
C LEU A 249 12.35 -2.66 8.56
N VAL A 250 13.05 -1.53 8.47
CA VAL A 250 13.71 -1.11 7.23
C VAL A 250 15.01 -1.88 7.03
N GLY A 251 15.13 -2.54 5.89
CA GLY A 251 16.31 -3.29 5.46
C GLY A 251 17.10 -2.60 4.36
N VAL A 252 16.43 -1.78 3.55
CA VAL A 252 17.05 -1.04 2.44
C VAL A 252 16.57 0.40 2.43
N LEU A 253 17.53 1.33 2.33
CA LEU A 253 17.28 2.76 2.16
C LEU A 253 17.96 3.25 0.87
N GLY A 254 17.35 4.22 0.21
CA GLY A 254 17.96 4.90 -0.91
C GLY A 254 17.40 6.30 -1.10
N PRO A 255 18.09 7.15 -1.90
CA PRO A 255 17.61 8.49 -2.16
C PRO A 255 16.26 8.46 -2.87
N ALA A 256 15.41 9.44 -2.55
CA ALA A 256 14.13 9.63 -3.20
C ALA A 256 14.29 9.86 -4.70
N LEU A 257 13.33 9.38 -5.48
CA LEU A 257 13.28 9.67 -6.91
C LEU A 257 13.06 11.17 -7.14
N PRO A 258 13.85 11.84 -7.98
CA PRO A 258 13.63 13.25 -8.30
C PRO A 258 12.23 13.48 -8.87
N LEU A 259 11.56 14.54 -8.40
CA LEU A 259 10.26 14.99 -8.91
C LEU A 259 10.45 15.84 -10.17
N TYR A 260 10.99 15.26 -11.22
CA TYR A 260 10.91 15.97 -12.48
C TYR A 260 10.21 15.11 -13.53
N ALA A 261 9.64 15.79 -14.50
CA ALA A 261 8.79 15.15 -15.50
C ALA A 261 9.54 14.01 -16.21
N GLY A 262 9.13 12.80 -16.00
CA GLY A 262 9.67 11.62 -16.67
C GLY A 262 10.39 10.62 -15.76
N CYS A 263 10.96 11.00 -14.62
CA CYS A 263 11.69 10.05 -13.77
C CYS A 263 10.86 8.84 -13.34
N ALA A 264 9.63 9.05 -12.93
CA ALA A 264 8.74 7.95 -12.52
C ALA A 264 8.34 7.06 -13.72
N ALA A 265 8.07 7.67 -14.88
CA ALA A 265 7.75 6.93 -16.10
C ALA A 265 8.96 6.15 -16.61
N GLU A 266 10.15 6.74 -16.55
CA GLU A 266 11.40 6.10 -16.93
C GLU A 266 11.73 4.91 -16.01
N LYS A 267 11.59 5.08 -14.71
CA LYS A 267 11.74 3.97 -13.74
C LYS A 267 10.77 2.83 -14.05
N ALA A 268 9.51 3.14 -14.31
CA ALA A 268 8.50 2.13 -14.67
C ALA A 268 8.86 1.40 -15.97
N ARG A 269 9.33 2.13 -17.00
CA ARG A 269 9.79 1.55 -18.27
C ARG A 269 10.99 0.62 -18.06
N ARG A 270 12.01 1.05 -17.30
CA ARG A 270 13.20 0.23 -16.99
C ARG A 270 12.81 -1.03 -16.21
N TRP A 271 11.93 -0.90 -15.24
CA TRP A 271 11.41 -2.05 -14.50
C TRP A 271 10.79 -3.08 -15.45
N GLN A 272 9.90 -2.69 -16.36
CA GLN A 272 9.30 -3.61 -17.31
C GLN A 272 10.34 -4.32 -18.20
N GLN A 273 11.41 -3.63 -18.57
CA GLN A 273 12.51 -4.21 -19.34
C GLN A 273 13.36 -5.19 -18.54
N GLN A 274 13.63 -4.90 -17.27
CA GLN A 274 14.48 -5.71 -16.40
C GLN A 274 13.72 -6.85 -15.70
N LYS A 275 12.42 -6.74 -15.53
CA LYS A 275 11.58 -7.69 -14.79
C LYS A 275 11.79 -9.17 -15.17
N PRO A 276 11.89 -9.57 -16.45
CA PRO A 276 12.15 -10.97 -16.82
C PRO A 276 13.51 -11.47 -16.33
N ALA A 277 14.55 -10.64 -16.45
CA ALA A 277 15.90 -10.99 -15.98
C ALA A 277 15.95 -11.07 -14.44
N VAL A 278 15.28 -10.16 -13.74
CA VAL A 278 15.14 -10.17 -12.28
C VAL A 278 14.42 -11.44 -11.83
N GLN A 279 13.31 -11.80 -12.49
CA GLN A 279 12.56 -13.02 -12.15
C GLN A 279 13.41 -14.28 -12.31
N ALA A 280 14.17 -14.38 -13.40
CA ALA A 280 15.08 -15.51 -13.62
C ALA A 280 16.15 -15.61 -12.52
N LYS A 281 16.71 -14.48 -12.08
CA LYS A 281 17.71 -14.42 -11.00
C LYS A 281 17.11 -14.78 -9.63
N LEU A 282 15.90 -14.30 -9.31
CA LEU A 282 15.21 -14.70 -8.07
C LEU A 282 14.94 -16.21 -8.05
N SER A 283 14.53 -16.79 -9.20
CA SER A 283 14.33 -18.23 -9.30
C SER A 283 15.62 -19.01 -9.10
N ALA A 284 16.76 -18.51 -9.60
CA ALA A 284 18.07 -19.12 -9.40
C ALA A 284 18.58 -19.02 -7.95
N LEU A 285 18.01 -18.10 -7.16
CA LEU A 285 18.28 -17.92 -5.71
C LEU A 285 17.23 -18.61 -4.83
N ASP A 286 16.38 -19.47 -5.38
CA ASP A 286 15.26 -20.12 -4.67
C ASP A 286 14.34 -19.12 -3.93
N CYS A 287 14.18 -17.93 -4.50
CA CYS A 287 13.33 -16.87 -3.96
C CYS A 287 12.00 -16.82 -4.73
N PRO A 288 10.89 -17.37 -4.20
CA PRO A 288 9.59 -17.46 -4.88
C PRO A 288 8.77 -16.17 -4.81
N LEU A 289 9.41 -15.02 -4.62
CA LEU A 289 8.74 -13.73 -4.50
C LEU A 289 8.01 -13.38 -5.82
N PRO A 290 6.69 -13.11 -5.80
CA PRO A 290 5.98 -12.64 -6.98
C PRO A 290 6.36 -11.21 -7.31
N LEU A 291 6.62 -10.92 -8.59
CA LEU A 291 6.96 -9.57 -9.03
C LEU A 291 5.72 -8.80 -9.50
N ASP A 292 5.54 -7.62 -8.95
CA ASP A 292 4.47 -6.70 -9.36
C ASP A 292 4.75 -6.01 -10.70
N GLU A 293 3.70 -5.46 -11.31
CA GLU A 293 3.81 -4.55 -12.45
C GLU A 293 4.39 -3.20 -12.03
N THR A 294 4.11 -2.75 -10.80
CA THR A 294 4.68 -1.54 -10.22
C THR A 294 6.13 -1.81 -9.76
N PRO A 295 7.09 -0.96 -10.12
CA PRO A 295 8.46 -1.13 -9.68
C PRO A 295 8.58 -1.03 -8.15
N PRO A 296 9.52 -1.77 -7.53
CA PRO A 296 9.88 -1.55 -6.13
C PRO A 296 10.26 -0.09 -5.85
N PRO A 297 10.15 0.40 -4.60
CA PRO A 297 10.53 1.76 -4.24
C PRO A 297 11.96 2.12 -4.68
N LEU A 298 12.88 1.18 -4.60
CA LEU A 298 14.29 1.27 -4.97
C LEU A 298 14.65 0.24 -6.06
N PRO A 299 15.78 0.40 -6.79
CA PRO A 299 16.74 1.51 -6.74
C PRO A 299 16.26 2.76 -7.51
N ASN A 300 16.75 3.94 -7.10
CA ASN A 300 16.44 5.22 -7.75
C ASN A 300 17.68 5.98 -8.29
N GLY A 301 18.86 5.36 -8.20
CA GLY A 301 20.14 5.96 -8.54
C GLY A 301 21.02 6.25 -7.31
N GLY A 302 22.25 6.68 -7.53
CA GLY A 302 23.22 7.01 -6.50
C GLY A 302 23.74 5.79 -5.76
N CYS A 303 23.14 5.43 -4.67
CA CYS A 303 23.50 4.26 -3.87
C CYS A 303 22.28 3.64 -3.19
N LEU A 304 22.49 2.45 -2.65
CA LEU A 304 21.60 1.82 -1.67
C LEU A 304 22.35 1.68 -0.35
N LEU A 305 21.66 1.98 0.74
CA LEU A 305 22.09 1.60 2.08
C LEU A 305 21.34 0.34 2.47
N VAL A 306 22.03 -0.65 3.02
CA VAL A 306 21.45 -1.91 3.42
C VAL A 306 21.85 -2.28 4.85
N ARG A 307 20.89 -2.79 5.62
CA ARG A 307 21.13 -3.44 6.91
C ARG A 307 21.60 -4.86 6.67
N GLY A 308 22.70 -5.29 7.28
CA GLY A 308 23.23 -6.65 7.10
C GLY A 308 22.23 -7.74 7.51
N ALA A 309 21.46 -7.54 8.56
CA ALA A 309 20.42 -8.49 9.01
C ALA A 309 19.34 -8.78 7.97
N ALA A 310 19.10 -7.89 7.00
CA ALA A 310 18.16 -8.11 5.90
C ALA A 310 18.67 -9.12 4.84
N PHE A 311 19.94 -9.52 4.93
CA PHE A 311 20.60 -10.42 3.96
C PHE A 311 21.33 -11.54 4.70
N PRO A 312 20.61 -12.49 5.32
CA PRO A 312 21.24 -13.54 6.12
C PRO A 312 22.13 -14.49 5.31
N GLN A 313 21.91 -14.62 3.99
CA GLN A 313 22.77 -15.36 3.08
C GLN A 313 23.85 -14.47 2.41
N GLY A 314 23.96 -13.20 2.81
CA GLY A 314 24.80 -12.20 2.14
C GLY A 314 24.18 -11.64 0.87
N LEU A 315 24.96 -10.80 0.17
CA LEU A 315 24.57 -10.26 -1.13
C LEU A 315 25.04 -11.18 -2.27
N PRO A 316 24.19 -11.48 -3.24
CA PRO A 316 24.63 -12.16 -4.46
C PRO A 316 25.56 -11.24 -5.28
N PRO A 317 26.25 -11.75 -6.34
CA PRO A 317 27.01 -10.90 -7.25
C PRO A 317 26.13 -9.81 -7.87
N LEU A 318 26.57 -8.54 -7.77
CA LEU A 318 25.88 -7.35 -8.27
C LEU A 318 26.77 -6.66 -9.32
N GLN A 319 26.51 -6.87 -10.60
CA GLN A 319 27.29 -6.34 -11.70
C GLN A 319 26.47 -5.54 -12.72
N THR A 320 25.22 -5.93 -12.89
CA THR A 320 24.30 -5.36 -13.88
C THR A 320 23.16 -4.63 -13.20
N GLU A 321 22.45 -3.79 -13.93
CA GLU A 321 21.28 -3.09 -13.41
C GLU A 321 20.26 -4.07 -12.80
N SER A 322 20.01 -5.21 -13.48
CA SER A 322 19.06 -6.22 -12.97
C SER A 322 19.47 -6.82 -11.62
N ASP A 323 20.77 -6.81 -11.27
CA ASP A 323 21.24 -7.29 -9.97
C ASP A 323 20.84 -6.33 -8.84
N PHE A 324 20.93 -5.02 -9.09
CA PHE A 324 20.56 -4.03 -8.08
C PHE A 324 19.05 -3.98 -7.80
N TRP A 325 18.20 -4.42 -8.75
CA TRP A 325 16.78 -4.65 -8.47
C TRP A 325 16.52 -5.81 -7.51
N LEU A 326 17.46 -6.78 -7.42
CA LEU A 326 17.35 -7.89 -6.46
C LEU A 326 17.43 -7.40 -5.01
N VAL A 327 18.19 -6.35 -4.73
CA VAL A 327 18.47 -5.90 -3.36
C VAL A 327 17.19 -5.61 -2.57
N PRO A 328 16.27 -4.74 -3.01
CA PRO A 328 15.00 -4.51 -2.30
C PRO A 328 14.10 -5.76 -2.26
N LEU A 329 14.17 -6.62 -3.27
CA LEU A 329 13.34 -7.82 -3.36
C LEU A 329 13.81 -8.92 -2.41
N LEU A 330 15.12 -9.13 -2.28
CA LEU A 330 15.69 -10.06 -1.30
C LEU A 330 15.44 -9.60 0.14
N ALA A 331 15.58 -8.30 0.41
CA ALA A 331 15.20 -7.74 1.70
C ALA A 331 13.70 -7.97 2.00
N GLN A 332 12.83 -7.74 1.01
CA GLN A 332 11.40 -8.01 1.10
C GLN A 332 11.11 -9.48 1.42
N TYR A 333 11.76 -10.40 0.73
CA TYR A 333 11.62 -11.84 0.96
C TYR A 333 12.02 -12.23 2.39
N ASN A 334 13.04 -11.57 2.94
CA ASN A 334 13.49 -11.75 4.32
C ASN A 334 12.67 -10.94 5.35
N GLY A 335 11.54 -10.36 4.97
CA GLY A 335 10.64 -9.63 5.87
C GLY A 335 11.11 -8.22 6.23
N TYR A 336 11.92 -7.59 5.38
CA TYR A 336 12.37 -6.21 5.57
C TYR A 336 11.81 -5.26 4.50
N ALA A 337 11.48 -4.05 4.94
CA ALA A 337 10.98 -2.99 4.10
C ALA A 337 12.11 -2.28 3.32
N SER A 338 11.72 -1.71 2.17
CA SER A 338 12.56 -0.77 1.44
C SER A 338 11.94 0.61 1.51
N ALA A 339 12.72 1.61 1.90
CA ALA A 339 12.28 2.98 2.09
C ALA A 339 13.16 3.98 1.35
N THR A 340 12.66 5.18 1.16
CA THR A 340 13.40 6.29 0.55
C THR A 340 13.69 7.36 1.57
N PHE A 341 14.73 8.15 1.32
CA PHE A 341 15.06 9.33 2.12
C PHE A 341 15.36 10.56 1.27
N GLU A 342 15.16 11.73 1.84
CA GLU A 342 15.58 13.02 1.27
C GLU A 342 15.90 14.02 2.38
N THR A 343 16.56 15.12 2.04
CA THR A 343 16.79 16.22 2.96
C THR A 343 15.53 17.07 3.12
N ALA A 344 15.42 17.83 4.21
CA ALA A 344 14.33 18.80 4.40
C ALA A 344 14.25 19.82 3.25
N ALA A 345 15.40 20.25 2.70
CA ALA A 345 15.42 21.15 1.55
C ALA A 345 14.88 20.50 0.27
N GLN A 346 15.21 19.23 0.02
CA GLN A 346 14.65 18.46 -1.10
C GLN A 346 13.15 18.26 -0.94
N CYS A 347 12.67 17.97 0.27
CA CYS A 347 11.26 17.84 0.58
C CYS A 347 10.50 19.15 0.32
N ALA A 348 11.02 20.29 0.75
CA ALA A 348 10.43 21.61 0.48
C ALA A 348 10.37 21.90 -1.03
N ALA A 349 11.48 21.68 -1.76
CA ALA A 349 11.51 21.85 -3.22
C ALA A 349 10.50 20.91 -3.94
N ARG A 350 10.28 19.71 -3.41
CA ARG A 350 9.27 18.76 -3.90
C ARG A 350 7.85 19.31 -3.74
N ALA A 351 7.55 19.94 -2.61
CA ALA A 351 6.27 20.56 -2.36
C ALA A 351 6.02 21.72 -3.34
N ASP A 352 7.01 22.59 -3.56
CA ASP A 352 6.93 23.70 -4.52
C ASP A 352 6.66 23.21 -5.96
N VAL A 353 7.33 22.13 -6.38
CA VAL A 353 7.11 21.53 -7.71
C VAL A 353 5.68 20.97 -7.83
N LEU A 354 5.18 20.33 -6.78
CA LEU A 354 3.81 19.80 -6.75
C LEU A 354 2.79 20.93 -6.80
N ASP A 355 2.97 21.99 -6.04
CA ASP A 355 2.08 23.16 -6.04
C ASP A 355 2.06 23.86 -7.40
N ALA A 356 3.24 24.04 -8.03
CA ALA A 356 3.34 24.59 -9.37
C ALA A 356 2.62 23.70 -10.41
N ALA A 357 2.78 22.37 -10.32
CA ALA A 357 2.11 21.42 -11.20
C ALA A 357 0.58 21.44 -11.03
N LEU A 358 0.10 21.51 -9.78
CA LEU A 358 -1.33 21.64 -9.46
C LEU A 358 -1.89 22.97 -9.95
N ALA A 359 -1.16 24.08 -9.77
CA ALA A 359 -1.54 25.39 -10.28
C ALA A 359 -1.65 25.39 -11.82
N ALA A 360 -0.69 24.77 -12.51
CA ALA A 360 -0.72 24.62 -13.97
C ALA A 360 -1.91 23.77 -14.45
N GLN A 361 -2.33 22.76 -13.69
CA GLN A 361 -3.54 21.97 -14.00
C GLN A 361 -4.85 22.74 -13.77
N ARG A 362 -4.85 23.72 -12.86
CA ARG A 362 -6.01 24.60 -12.62
C ARG A 362 -6.15 25.72 -13.64
N GLY A 363 -5.20 25.89 -14.54
CA GLY A 363 -5.23 26.86 -15.61
C GLY A 363 -6.33 26.59 -16.66
N VAL A 364 -6.37 27.41 -17.70
CA VAL A 364 -7.45 27.48 -18.73
C VAL A 364 -7.74 26.15 -19.43
N GLY A 365 -6.79 25.22 -19.49
CA GLY A 365 -6.92 23.92 -20.15
C GLY A 365 -8.03 23.00 -19.61
N PRO A 366 -8.24 22.84 -18.30
CA PRO A 366 -9.37 22.10 -17.75
C PRO A 366 -10.72 22.76 -18.06
N VAL A 367 -10.79 24.09 -18.05
CA VAL A 367 -12.00 24.84 -18.41
C VAL A 367 -12.36 24.59 -19.85
N PHE A 368 -11.42 24.67 -20.80
CA PHE A 368 -11.66 24.35 -22.21
C PHE A 368 -12.08 22.90 -22.44
N ARG A 369 -11.50 21.95 -21.70
CA ARG A 369 -11.92 20.53 -21.75
C ARG A 369 -13.35 20.34 -21.23
N LEU A 370 -13.73 21.04 -20.17
CA LEU A 370 -15.10 21.02 -19.63
C LEU A 370 -16.07 21.63 -20.63
N MET A 371 -15.75 22.81 -21.20
CA MET A 371 -16.55 23.46 -22.23
C MET A 371 -16.72 22.58 -23.47
N GLY A 372 -15.66 21.96 -23.97
CA GLY A 372 -15.70 21.01 -25.08
C GLY A 372 -16.60 19.80 -24.83
N ARG A 373 -16.59 19.25 -23.62
CA ARG A 373 -17.51 18.17 -23.19
C ARG A 373 -18.95 18.63 -23.13
N THR A 374 -19.20 19.83 -22.60
CA THR A 374 -20.57 20.40 -22.52
C THR A 374 -21.15 20.66 -23.91
N VAL A 375 -20.37 21.25 -24.83
CA VAL A 375 -20.76 21.46 -26.22
C VAL A 375 -21.03 20.13 -26.92
N LYS A 376 -20.16 19.14 -26.77
CA LYS A 376 -20.32 17.79 -27.37
C LYS A 376 -21.61 17.10 -26.86
N ASN A 377 -21.90 17.22 -25.56
CA ASN A 377 -23.11 16.66 -24.97
C ASN A 377 -24.37 17.39 -25.42
N ALA A 378 -24.32 18.71 -25.57
CA ALA A 378 -25.43 19.51 -26.11
C ALA A 378 -25.74 19.16 -27.57
N LEU A 379 -24.71 19.00 -28.40
CA LEU A 379 -24.84 18.56 -29.77
C LEU A 379 -25.40 17.14 -29.91
N ARG A 380 -25.01 16.23 -28.99
CA ARG A 380 -25.54 14.86 -28.94
C ARG A 380 -27.03 14.87 -28.60
N LYS A 381 -27.44 15.61 -27.55
CA LYS A 381 -28.85 15.77 -27.19
C LYS A 381 -29.70 16.35 -28.31
N ARG A 382 -29.19 17.34 -29.04
CA ARG A 382 -29.89 17.89 -30.24
C ARG A 382 -30.09 16.86 -31.35
N LYS A 383 -29.09 15.97 -31.57
CA LYS A 383 -29.22 14.88 -32.56
C LYS A 383 -30.21 13.80 -32.13
N GLU A 384 -30.30 13.54 -30.83
CA GLU A 384 -31.23 12.56 -30.23
C GLU A 384 -32.67 13.10 -30.21
N SER A 385 -32.86 14.42 -30.10
CA SER A 385 -34.19 15.08 -30.19
C SER A 385 -34.68 15.36 -31.61
N ALA A 386 -33.84 15.19 -32.63
CA ALA A 386 -34.17 15.38 -34.04
C ALA A 386 -34.39 14.04 -34.78
N ARG A 387 -34.39 12.94 -34.07
CA ARG A 387 -34.80 11.60 -34.48
C ARG A 387 -36.07 11.19 -33.76
#